data_381e633cb284da16affb2eee7d81a49f
#
_entry.id   381e633cb284da16affb2eee7d81a49f
#
_cell.length_a   1.000
_cell.length_b   1.000
_cell.length_c   1.000
_cell.angle_alpha   90.00
_cell.angle_beta   90.00
_cell.angle_gamma   90.00
#
_symmetry.space_group_name_H-M   'P 1'
#
loop_
_entity.id
_entity.type
_entity.pdbx_description
1 polymer ?
#
loop_
_entity_poly.entity_id
_entity_poly.type
_entity_poly.pdbx_seq_one_letter_code
_entity_poly.pdbx_strand_id
1 'polypeptide(L)'
;MKSGQADLFAQASGDSDLLIKPMNQLQIQDWPPRLEGLSETWLEILNDFWRSPDGLSLDQKMKAQLATGQVIYPRTPYRALTLTPFDQVRVLILGQDPYHGAGQAEGLAFSVGMGQKIPPSLRNIFKEVQRDTGAMSPEGPSAGSLERWASQGVLLLNTALTVADASPASHSDWGWEVLTDNIIKAIAQRSRPCAFLLWGAHAQTKASLIEIANQAARPHLILKSNHPSPLSASRPPVPFLGCGHFGRVNQWLKAAKQNPVDW
;
A
#
# COMPACT_ATOMS: atom_id res chain seq x y z
N MET A 1 14.45 -49.60 56.42
CA MET A 1 13.74 -48.34 56.60
C MET A 1 14.46 -47.31 55.78
N LYS A 2 14.09 -47.14 54.53
CA LYS A 2 14.41 -45.93 53.70
C LYS A 2 13.31 -45.87 52.65
N SER A 3 12.47 -44.89 52.78
CA SER A 3 11.36 -44.54 51.91
C SER A 3 11.86 -44.11 50.55
N GLY A 4 11.34 -44.68 49.50
CA GLY A 4 11.49 -44.23 48.15
C GLY A 4 10.59 -43.04 47.88
N GLN A 5 11.19 -41.99 47.39
CA GLN A 5 10.53 -40.87 46.74
C GLN A 5 11.07 -40.89 45.33
N ALA A 6 10.34 -41.54 44.44
CA ALA A 6 10.66 -41.61 43.02
C ALA A 6 9.63 -40.78 42.23
N ASP A 7 10.19 -39.90 41.46
CA ASP A 7 9.75 -39.41 40.15
C ASP A 7 8.26 -39.04 39.93
N LEU A 8 8.02 -37.74 40.01
CA LEU A 8 6.84 -37.10 39.46
C LEU A 8 7.23 -35.92 38.55
N PHE A 9 8.20 -36.16 37.64
CA PHE A 9 8.56 -35.18 36.55
C PHE A 9 8.85 -35.93 35.26
N ALA A 10 7.79 -36.55 34.71
CA ALA A 10 7.84 -36.96 33.30
C ALA A 10 6.45 -36.72 32.68
N GLN A 11 6.44 -35.96 31.64
CA GLN A 11 5.37 -35.64 30.67
C GLN A 11 4.68 -34.28 30.82
N ALA A 12 5.37 -33.28 30.30
CA ALA A 12 4.75 -32.14 29.65
C ALA A 12 5.64 -31.70 28.45
N SER A 13 5.80 -32.61 27.50
CA SER A 13 6.28 -32.32 26.15
C SER A 13 5.10 -32.51 25.22
N GLY A 14 4.31 -31.45 25.07
CA GLY A 14 3.16 -31.46 24.21
C GLY A 14 2.76 -30.02 23.90
N ASP A 15 2.95 -29.65 22.67
CA ASP A 15 2.32 -28.50 21.99
C ASP A 15 2.61 -27.07 22.50
N SER A 16 3.80 -26.60 22.25
CA SER A 16 4.07 -25.14 22.19
C SER A 16 4.42 -24.65 20.80
N ASP A 17 3.92 -25.30 19.77
CA ASP A 17 3.91 -24.75 18.39
C ASP A 17 2.54 -24.16 18.05
N LEU A 18 1.99 -23.35 18.94
CA LEU A 18 1.08 -22.29 18.56
C LEU A 18 1.92 -21.24 17.83
N LEU A 19 2.22 -21.52 16.55
CA LEU A 19 2.68 -20.53 15.59
C LEU A 19 1.74 -19.33 15.72
N ILE A 20 2.20 -18.27 16.37
CA ILE A 20 1.51 -16.98 16.41
C ILE A 20 1.40 -16.55 14.94
N LYS A 21 0.25 -16.83 14.32
CA LYS A 21 -0.01 -16.41 12.93
C LYS A 21 0.16 -14.91 12.90
N PRO A 22 0.98 -14.36 11.99
CA PRO A 22 1.16 -12.93 11.91
C PRO A 22 -0.19 -12.25 11.74
N MET A 23 -0.48 -11.24 12.55
CA MET A 23 -1.79 -10.56 12.62
C MET A 23 -2.21 -9.88 11.31
N ASN A 24 -1.30 -9.74 10.34
CA ASN A 24 -1.55 -9.11 9.04
C ASN A 24 -1.89 -10.08 7.90
N GLN A 25 -2.10 -11.38 8.19
CA GLN A 25 -2.58 -12.34 7.18
C GLN A 25 -4.07 -12.18 6.93
N LEU A 26 -4.45 -12.19 5.64
CA LEU A 26 -5.83 -12.31 5.23
C LEU A 26 -6.34 -13.73 5.52
N GLN A 27 -7.43 -13.85 6.24
CA GLN A 27 -8.07 -15.11 6.53
C GLN A 27 -9.31 -15.29 5.65
N ILE A 28 -9.75 -16.55 5.45
CA ILE A 28 -10.92 -16.83 4.63
C ILE A 28 -12.19 -16.14 5.16
N GLN A 29 -12.31 -15.98 6.47
CA GLN A 29 -13.44 -15.26 7.10
C GLN A 29 -13.34 -13.73 6.95
N ASP A 30 -12.16 -13.20 6.58
CA ASP A 30 -11.97 -11.77 6.29
C ASP A 30 -12.24 -11.44 4.80
N TRP A 31 -12.59 -12.46 3.99
CA TRP A 31 -12.89 -12.31 2.56
C TRP A 31 -14.38 -12.43 2.25
N PRO A 32 -14.99 -11.56 1.44
CA PRO A 32 -14.39 -10.38 0.82
C PRO A 32 -14.02 -9.30 1.84
N PRO A 33 -13.05 -8.40 1.49
CA PRO A 33 -12.61 -7.36 2.41
C PRO A 33 -13.76 -6.48 2.89
N ARG A 34 -13.73 -6.08 4.15
CA ARG A 34 -14.76 -5.25 4.77
C ARG A 34 -14.79 -3.85 4.13
N LEU A 35 -16.01 -3.31 4.00
CA LEU A 35 -16.27 -2.00 3.39
C LEU A 35 -16.54 -0.90 4.45
N GLU A 36 -16.51 -1.25 5.73
CA GLU A 36 -16.77 -0.31 6.84
C GLU A 36 -15.70 0.78 6.90
N GLY A 37 -16.12 2.02 7.17
CA GLY A 37 -15.22 3.18 7.25
C GLY A 37 -14.79 3.78 5.91
N LEU A 38 -15.29 3.25 4.79
CA LEU A 38 -15.05 3.82 3.46
C LEU A 38 -16.01 4.97 3.17
N SER A 39 -15.54 6.00 2.43
CA SER A 39 -16.39 7.06 1.93
C SER A 39 -17.34 6.53 0.85
N GLU A 40 -18.48 7.21 0.67
CA GLU A 40 -19.54 6.82 -0.27
C GLU A 40 -19.00 6.55 -1.69
N THR A 41 -18.20 7.46 -2.22
CA THR A 41 -17.59 7.29 -3.55
C THR A 41 -16.69 6.04 -3.64
N TRP A 42 -15.91 5.73 -2.58
CA TRP A 42 -15.16 4.49 -2.56
C TRP A 42 -16.07 3.26 -2.56
N LEU A 43 -17.19 3.31 -1.82
CA LEU A 43 -18.18 2.23 -1.81
C LEU A 43 -18.80 2.02 -3.19
N GLU A 44 -19.16 3.08 -3.91
CA GLU A 44 -19.68 2.99 -5.28
C GLU A 44 -18.69 2.28 -6.21
N ILE A 45 -17.44 2.75 -6.27
CA ILE A 45 -16.38 2.17 -7.13
C ILE A 45 -16.15 0.68 -6.80
N LEU A 46 -16.09 0.33 -5.51
CA LEU A 46 -15.89 -1.04 -5.08
C LEU A 46 -17.10 -1.92 -5.39
N ASN A 47 -18.32 -1.45 -5.17
CA ASN A 47 -19.53 -2.21 -5.47
C ASN A 47 -19.67 -2.48 -6.97
N ASP A 48 -19.33 -1.50 -7.82
CA ASP A 48 -19.36 -1.67 -9.27
C ASP A 48 -18.29 -2.69 -9.72
N PHE A 49 -17.10 -2.61 -9.15
CA PHE A 49 -16.04 -3.58 -9.41
C PHE A 49 -16.45 -5.00 -9.02
N TRP A 50 -16.98 -5.20 -7.81
CA TRP A 50 -17.36 -6.54 -7.33
C TRP A 50 -18.51 -7.17 -8.10
N ARG A 51 -19.32 -6.37 -8.82
CA ARG A 51 -20.36 -6.85 -9.74
C ARG A 51 -19.82 -7.13 -11.15
N SER A 52 -18.64 -6.67 -11.47
CA SER A 52 -18.02 -6.85 -12.80
C SER A 52 -17.48 -8.27 -13.00
N PRO A 53 -17.26 -8.72 -14.25
CA PRO A 53 -16.63 -10.00 -14.54
C PRO A 53 -15.25 -10.13 -13.89
N ASP A 54 -14.44 -9.05 -13.86
CA ASP A 54 -13.11 -9.03 -13.26
C ASP A 54 -13.18 -9.21 -11.75
N GLY A 55 -14.11 -8.52 -11.07
CA GLY A 55 -14.35 -8.66 -9.65
C GLY A 55 -14.81 -10.07 -9.27
N LEU A 56 -15.72 -10.65 -10.03
CA LEU A 56 -16.19 -12.03 -9.82
C LEU A 56 -15.07 -13.06 -10.04
N SER A 57 -14.23 -12.87 -11.06
CA SER A 57 -13.07 -13.72 -11.32
C SER A 57 -12.04 -13.63 -10.19
N LEU A 58 -11.75 -12.41 -9.72
CA LEU A 58 -10.86 -12.18 -8.57
C LEU A 58 -11.39 -12.87 -7.32
N ASP A 59 -12.69 -12.73 -7.02
CA ASP A 59 -13.33 -13.36 -5.85
C ASP A 59 -13.16 -14.88 -5.87
N GLN A 60 -13.38 -15.51 -7.02
CA GLN A 60 -13.21 -16.95 -7.20
C GLN A 60 -11.76 -17.40 -6.97
N LYS A 61 -10.79 -16.71 -7.57
CA LYS A 61 -9.36 -16.99 -7.39
C LYS A 61 -8.93 -16.85 -5.93
N MET A 62 -9.36 -15.77 -5.26
CA MET A 62 -9.01 -15.51 -3.87
C MET A 62 -9.62 -16.59 -2.94
N LYS A 63 -10.89 -16.93 -3.10
CA LYS A 63 -11.54 -18.00 -2.32
C LYS A 63 -10.84 -19.34 -2.51
N ALA A 64 -10.52 -19.69 -3.76
CA ALA A 64 -9.80 -20.93 -4.06
C ALA A 64 -8.43 -20.98 -3.37
N GLN A 65 -7.66 -19.90 -3.45
CA GLN A 65 -6.33 -19.86 -2.83
C GLN A 65 -6.40 -19.85 -1.30
N LEU A 66 -7.30 -19.09 -0.70
CA LEU A 66 -7.50 -19.07 0.75
C LEU A 66 -7.96 -20.44 1.29
N ALA A 67 -8.76 -21.18 0.52
CA ALA A 67 -9.22 -22.53 0.88
C ALA A 67 -8.08 -23.56 0.92
N THR A 68 -6.97 -23.34 0.20
CA THR A 68 -5.77 -24.20 0.27
C THR A 68 -4.92 -23.94 1.52
N GLY A 69 -5.26 -22.90 2.32
CA GLY A 69 -4.43 -22.45 3.44
C GLY A 69 -3.26 -21.58 3.04
N GLN A 70 -3.19 -21.14 1.78
CA GLN A 70 -2.15 -20.20 1.33
C GLN A 70 -2.19 -18.91 2.15
N VAL A 71 -1.02 -18.48 2.60
CA VAL A 71 -0.87 -17.22 3.32
C VAL A 71 -0.89 -16.05 2.33
N ILE A 72 -1.76 -15.08 2.56
CA ILE A 72 -1.96 -13.91 1.71
C ILE A 72 -1.86 -12.64 2.57
N TYR A 73 -1.25 -11.60 2.03
CA TYR A 73 -1.10 -10.28 2.65
C TYR A 73 -1.69 -9.17 1.77
N PRO A 74 -2.05 -8.02 2.36
CA PRO A 74 -2.31 -7.76 3.78
C PRO A 74 -3.68 -8.26 4.21
N ARG A 75 -3.93 -8.30 5.52
CA ARG A 75 -5.27 -8.61 6.07
C ARG A 75 -6.32 -7.56 5.68
N THR A 76 -5.90 -6.32 5.50
CA THR A 76 -6.76 -5.16 5.21
C THR A 76 -6.41 -4.54 3.85
N PRO A 77 -6.82 -5.13 2.71
CA PRO A 77 -6.45 -4.64 1.38
C PRO A 77 -6.91 -3.21 1.09
N TYR A 78 -8.02 -2.75 1.70
CA TYR A 78 -8.59 -1.42 1.49
C TYR A 78 -8.15 -0.36 2.50
N ARG A 79 -7.12 -0.62 3.32
CA ARG A 79 -6.69 0.31 4.35
C ARG A 79 -6.31 1.70 3.79
N ALA A 80 -5.70 1.75 2.62
CA ALA A 80 -5.38 3.01 1.95
C ALA A 80 -6.65 3.85 1.69
N LEU A 81 -7.73 3.23 1.27
CA LEU A 81 -9.01 3.88 0.99
C LEU A 81 -9.72 4.30 2.28
N THR A 82 -9.61 3.48 3.35
CA THR A 82 -10.19 3.80 4.67
C THR A 82 -9.51 5.01 5.29
N LEU A 83 -8.17 5.08 5.24
CA LEU A 83 -7.41 6.17 5.83
C LEU A 83 -7.44 7.46 5.01
N THR A 84 -7.72 7.36 3.71
CA THR A 84 -7.76 8.52 2.81
C THR A 84 -9.11 8.55 2.10
N PRO A 85 -10.15 9.19 2.68
CA PRO A 85 -11.45 9.38 2.03
C PRO A 85 -11.32 10.06 0.67
N PHE A 86 -12.20 9.71 -0.29
CA PHE A 86 -12.10 10.16 -1.68
C PHE A 86 -11.90 11.68 -1.82
N ASP A 87 -12.71 12.46 -1.13
CA ASP A 87 -12.66 13.93 -1.21
C ASP A 87 -11.42 14.54 -0.55
N GLN A 88 -10.73 13.77 0.30
CA GLN A 88 -9.51 14.21 0.96
C GLN A 88 -8.24 13.90 0.17
N VAL A 89 -8.31 13.08 -0.88
CA VAL A 89 -7.14 12.75 -1.70
C VAL A 89 -6.57 14.01 -2.35
N ARG A 90 -5.32 14.34 -2.04
CA ARG A 90 -4.57 15.48 -2.61
C ARG A 90 -3.35 15.00 -3.38
N VAL A 91 -2.80 13.88 -2.97
CA VAL A 91 -1.64 13.24 -3.56
C VAL A 91 -1.95 11.75 -3.71
N LEU A 92 -1.54 11.15 -4.83
CA LEU A 92 -1.54 9.70 -5.00
C LEU A 92 -0.10 9.24 -5.25
N ILE A 93 0.35 8.28 -4.45
CA ILE A 93 1.63 7.58 -4.67
C ILE A 93 1.27 6.15 -5.07
N LEU A 94 1.72 5.71 -6.25
CA LEU A 94 1.38 4.42 -6.81
C LEU A 94 2.51 3.41 -6.60
N GLY A 95 2.24 2.36 -5.83
CA GLY A 95 3.06 1.17 -5.71
C GLY A 95 2.63 0.06 -6.68
N GLN A 96 3.37 -1.04 -6.73
CA GLN A 96 3.05 -2.18 -7.57
C GLN A 96 2.20 -3.20 -6.82
N ASP A 97 2.74 -3.85 -5.81
CA ASP A 97 2.12 -4.87 -4.98
C ASP A 97 2.54 -4.71 -3.51
N PRO A 98 1.82 -5.33 -2.57
CA PRO A 98 2.23 -5.31 -1.17
C PRO A 98 3.54 -6.06 -0.93
N TYR A 99 4.24 -5.74 0.16
CA TYR A 99 5.35 -6.58 0.62
C TYR A 99 4.86 -7.99 0.93
N HIS A 100 5.61 -8.99 0.49
CA HIS A 100 5.24 -10.41 0.56
C HIS A 100 5.85 -11.14 1.78
N GLY A 101 6.55 -10.45 2.66
CA GLY A 101 7.09 -11.03 3.89
C GLY A 101 6.11 -10.93 5.06
N ALA A 102 6.20 -11.90 5.97
CA ALA A 102 5.36 -11.95 7.16
C ALA A 102 5.43 -10.66 7.98
N GLY A 103 4.28 -10.09 8.35
CA GLY A 103 4.18 -8.88 9.16
C GLY A 103 4.44 -7.56 8.42
N GLN A 104 4.94 -7.57 7.18
CA GLN A 104 5.36 -6.37 6.48
C GLN A 104 4.20 -5.53 5.95
N ALA A 105 3.39 -6.11 5.05
CA ALA A 105 2.33 -5.36 4.38
C ALA A 105 1.22 -4.94 5.35
N GLU A 106 0.81 -3.69 5.30
CA GLU A 106 -0.24 -3.13 6.14
C GLU A 106 -1.38 -2.47 5.35
N GLY A 107 -1.44 -2.72 4.02
CA GLY A 107 -2.48 -2.17 3.15
C GLY A 107 -2.22 -0.74 2.65
N LEU A 108 -1.00 -0.24 2.81
CA LEU A 108 -0.51 1.03 2.27
C LEU A 108 0.72 0.78 1.40
N ALA A 109 0.78 1.37 0.22
CA ALA A 109 1.94 1.25 -0.66
C ALA A 109 3.22 1.77 0.02
N PHE A 110 4.31 1.00 -0.09
CA PHE A 110 5.63 1.25 0.50
C PHE A 110 5.71 1.21 2.03
N SER A 111 4.60 1.14 2.74
CA SER A 111 4.51 1.16 4.20
C SER A 111 4.67 -0.23 4.80
N VAL A 112 5.25 -0.31 5.99
CA VAL A 112 5.33 -1.56 6.75
C VAL A 112 4.76 -1.40 8.15
N GLY A 113 4.23 -2.50 8.68
CA GLY A 113 3.62 -2.54 10.00
C GLY A 113 4.59 -2.22 11.14
N MET A 114 4.02 -1.97 12.32
CA MET A 114 4.78 -1.65 13.53
C MET A 114 5.82 -2.73 13.85
N GLY A 115 7.02 -2.30 14.24
CA GLY A 115 8.12 -3.18 14.61
C GLY A 115 8.84 -3.88 13.45
N GLN A 116 8.38 -3.65 12.22
CA GLN A 116 9.01 -4.23 11.04
C GLN A 116 10.28 -3.48 10.63
N LYS A 117 11.26 -4.24 10.14
CA LYS A 117 12.46 -3.65 9.55
C LYS A 117 12.09 -2.84 8.30
N ILE A 118 12.55 -1.59 8.25
CA ILE A 118 12.29 -0.69 7.10
C ILE A 118 12.88 -1.31 5.82
N PRO A 119 12.06 -1.57 4.78
CA PRO A 119 12.52 -2.15 3.53
C PRO A 119 13.44 -1.21 2.74
N PRO A 120 14.28 -1.74 1.84
CA PRO A 120 15.24 -0.93 1.09
C PRO A 120 14.62 0.22 0.27
N SER A 121 13.46 -0.02 -0.35
CA SER A 121 12.75 1.04 -1.10
C SER A 121 12.27 2.15 -0.18
N LEU A 122 11.69 1.83 0.98
CA LEU A 122 11.24 2.82 1.94
C LEU A 122 12.41 3.62 2.55
N ARG A 123 13.56 2.98 2.78
CA ARG A 123 14.77 3.70 3.19
C ARG A 123 15.21 4.75 2.15
N ASN A 124 15.13 4.42 0.87
CA ASN A 124 15.45 5.38 -0.18
C ASN A 124 14.40 6.51 -0.27
N ILE A 125 13.13 6.20 -0.01
CA ILE A 125 12.07 7.22 0.10
C ILE A 125 12.41 8.19 1.23
N PHE A 126 12.73 7.73 2.43
CA PHE A 126 13.10 8.60 3.55
C PHE A 126 14.37 9.41 3.28
N LYS A 127 15.39 8.81 2.63
CA LYS A 127 16.59 9.57 2.21
C LYS A 127 16.24 10.72 1.27
N GLU A 128 15.36 10.47 0.32
CA GLU A 128 14.94 11.52 -0.62
C GLU A 128 14.07 12.58 0.07
N VAL A 129 13.16 12.20 0.96
CA VAL A 129 12.39 13.12 1.79
C VAL A 129 13.33 14.04 2.58
N GLN A 130 14.29 13.48 3.30
CA GLN A 130 15.25 14.26 4.08
C GLN A 130 16.08 15.19 3.20
N ARG A 131 16.60 14.71 2.06
CA ARG A 131 17.37 15.52 1.11
C ARG A 131 16.56 16.68 0.54
N ASP A 132 15.29 16.42 0.17
CA ASP A 132 14.45 17.35 -0.58
C ASP A 132 13.75 18.38 0.33
N THR A 133 13.33 17.97 1.52
CA THR A 133 12.50 18.79 2.42
C THR A 133 13.19 19.15 3.74
N GLY A 134 14.29 18.50 4.08
CA GLY A 134 14.93 18.62 5.39
C GLY A 134 14.21 17.88 6.52
N ALA A 135 13.11 17.17 6.24
CA ALA A 135 12.37 16.43 7.25
C ALA A 135 13.22 15.29 7.83
N MET A 136 13.14 15.09 9.14
CA MET A 136 13.83 14.01 9.82
C MET A 136 13.20 12.66 9.51
N SER A 137 14.02 11.62 9.34
CA SER A 137 13.50 10.25 9.23
C SER A 137 12.77 9.86 10.52
N PRO A 138 11.61 9.16 10.41
CA PRO A 138 10.91 8.68 11.59
C PRO A 138 11.77 7.69 12.39
N GLU A 139 11.59 7.70 13.70
CA GLU A 139 12.27 6.80 14.63
C GLU A 139 11.26 5.98 15.45
N GLY A 140 11.73 4.91 16.08
CA GLY A 140 10.94 4.05 16.93
C GLY A 140 10.17 2.95 16.20
N PRO A 141 9.28 2.21 16.91
CA PRO A 141 8.60 1.03 16.37
C PRO A 141 7.70 1.29 15.17
N SER A 142 7.16 2.50 15.04
CA SER A 142 6.30 2.92 13.92
C SER A 142 7.06 3.60 12.77
N ALA A 143 8.39 3.63 12.81
CA ALA A 143 9.22 4.35 11.84
C ALA A 143 8.99 3.94 10.38
N GLY A 144 8.53 2.71 10.14
CA GLY A 144 8.20 2.21 8.80
C GLY A 144 6.76 2.49 8.35
N SER A 145 5.89 3.01 9.22
CA SER A 145 4.49 3.28 8.86
C SER A 145 4.33 4.66 8.22
N LEU A 146 3.65 4.67 7.08
CA LEU A 146 3.29 5.89 6.34
C LEU A 146 1.85 6.36 6.64
N GLU A 147 1.22 5.85 7.69
CA GLU A 147 -0.15 6.22 8.08
C GLU A 147 -0.29 7.74 8.28
N ARG A 148 0.75 8.40 8.81
CA ARG A 148 0.82 9.85 8.95
C ARG A 148 0.66 10.58 7.61
N TRP A 149 1.16 10.03 6.52
CA TRP A 149 0.96 10.61 5.19
C TRP A 149 -0.47 10.38 4.71
N ALA A 150 -1.00 9.15 4.90
CA ALA A 150 -2.37 8.81 4.52
C ALA A 150 -3.40 9.72 5.19
N SER A 151 -3.26 9.99 6.50
CA SER A 151 -4.14 10.89 7.25
C SER A 151 -4.11 12.35 6.77
N GLN A 152 -3.09 12.73 6.01
CA GLN A 152 -2.97 14.06 5.40
C GLN A 152 -3.48 14.10 3.95
N GLY A 153 -4.14 13.05 3.46
CA GLY A 153 -4.69 12.98 2.11
C GLY A 153 -3.70 12.47 1.05
N VAL A 154 -2.66 11.73 1.46
CA VAL A 154 -1.78 10.99 0.54
C VAL A 154 -2.33 9.58 0.37
N LEU A 155 -2.97 9.29 -0.75
CA LEU A 155 -3.42 7.94 -1.08
C LEU A 155 -2.22 7.07 -1.48
N LEU A 156 -1.87 6.13 -0.62
CA LEU A 156 -0.78 5.17 -0.82
C LEU A 156 -1.34 3.88 -1.42
N LEU A 157 -1.53 3.87 -2.74
CA LEU A 157 -2.25 2.81 -3.47
C LEU A 157 -1.26 1.87 -4.18
N ASN A 158 -1.43 0.56 -4.03
CA ASN A 158 -0.79 -0.43 -4.90
C ASN A 158 -1.69 -0.78 -6.08
N THR A 159 -1.13 -1.18 -7.22
CA THR A 159 -1.91 -1.65 -8.38
C THR A 159 -2.51 -3.03 -8.14
N ALA A 160 -1.81 -3.92 -7.43
CA ALA A 160 -2.37 -5.14 -6.85
C ALA A 160 -2.52 -4.97 -5.33
N LEU A 161 -3.70 -5.26 -4.77
CA LEU A 161 -3.98 -5.02 -3.35
C LEU A 161 -3.68 -6.21 -2.45
N THR A 162 -3.34 -7.36 -3.03
CA THR A 162 -2.95 -8.56 -2.28
C THR A 162 -1.76 -9.24 -2.92
N VAL A 163 -1.06 -10.08 -2.13
CA VAL A 163 0.09 -10.87 -2.56
C VAL A 163 0.16 -12.17 -1.74
N ALA A 164 0.57 -13.28 -2.34
CA ALA A 164 0.86 -14.50 -1.62
C ALA A 164 2.21 -14.41 -0.89
N ASP A 165 2.33 -15.11 0.25
CA ASP A 165 3.57 -15.18 1.04
C ASP A 165 4.75 -15.58 0.17
N ALA A 166 5.89 -14.91 0.36
CA ALA A 166 7.16 -15.13 -0.34
C ALA A 166 7.09 -15.11 -1.88
N SER A 167 5.99 -14.64 -2.48
CA SER A 167 5.72 -14.71 -3.92
C SER A 167 5.38 -13.32 -4.51
N PRO A 168 6.39 -12.47 -4.74
CA PRO A 168 6.16 -11.13 -5.27
C PRO A 168 5.39 -11.17 -6.59
N ALA A 169 4.51 -10.19 -6.80
CA ALA A 169 3.64 -10.03 -7.95
C ALA A 169 2.67 -11.21 -8.24
N SER A 170 2.48 -12.14 -7.30
CA SER A 170 1.65 -13.34 -7.49
C SER A 170 0.18 -13.06 -7.84
N HIS A 171 -0.33 -11.88 -7.52
CA HIS A 171 -1.71 -11.47 -7.81
C HIS A 171 -1.81 -10.30 -8.81
N SER A 172 -0.72 -9.99 -9.53
CA SER A 172 -0.67 -8.84 -10.44
C SER A 172 -1.64 -8.93 -11.62
N ASP A 173 -1.94 -10.16 -12.09
CA ASP A 173 -2.83 -10.46 -13.22
C ASP A 173 -4.21 -10.99 -12.78
N TRP A 174 -4.57 -10.81 -11.52
CA TRP A 174 -5.80 -11.37 -10.97
C TRP A 174 -7.05 -10.51 -11.18
N GLY A 175 -6.87 -9.25 -11.59
CA GLY A 175 -7.96 -8.29 -11.83
C GLY A 175 -7.96 -7.09 -10.87
N TRP A 176 -7.05 -7.05 -9.88
CA TRP A 176 -6.89 -5.88 -9.00
C TRP A 176 -6.64 -4.59 -9.78
N GLU A 177 -5.89 -4.69 -10.89
CA GLU A 177 -5.53 -3.55 -11.72
C GLU A 177 -6.75 -2.84 -12.31
N VAL A 178 -7.81 -3.58 -12.64
CA VAL A 178 -9.08 -2.98 -13.12
C VAL A 178 -9.70 -2.09 -12.04
N LEU A 179 -9.74 -2.56 -10.78
CA LEU A 179 -10.22 -1.75 -9.67
C LEU A 179 -9.36 -0.50 -9.45
N THR A 180 -8.04 -0.68 -9.40
CA THR A 180 -7.13 0.43 -9.10
C THR A 180 -7.05 1.45 -10.23
N ASP A 181 -7.23 1.03 -11.47
CA ASP A 181 -7.39 1.93 -12.62
C ASP A 181 -8.71 2.72 -12.53
N ASN A 182 -9.80 2.12 -12.09
CA ASN A 182 -11.06 2.84 -11.83
C ASN A 182 -10.90 3.86 -10.70
N ILE A 183 -10.16 3.54 -9.63
CA ILE A 183 -9.82 4.48 -8.56
C ILE A 183 -9.01 5.66 -9.09
N ILE A 184 -7.93 5.39 -9.86
CA ILE A 184 -7.09 6.42 -10.47
C ILE A 184 -7.90 7.32 -11.40
N LYS A 185 -8.73 6.72 -12.25
CA LYS A 185 -9.62 7.42 -13.18
C LYS A 185 -10.62 8.31 -12.45
N ALA A 186 -11.28 7.81 -11.43
CA ALA A 186 -12.23 8.59 -10.63
C ALA A 186 -11.54 9.81 -9.98
N ILE A 187 -10.32 9.66 -9.45
CA ILE A 187 -9.54 10.78 -8.90
C ILE A 187 -9.18 11.78 -9.99
N ALA A 188 -8.79 11.33 -11.17
CA ALA A 188 -8.42 12.20 -12.29
C ALA A 188 -9.64 12.93 -12.91
N GLN A 189 -10.83 12.40 -12.77
CA GLN A 189 -12.08 13.02 -13.24
C GLN A 189 -12.64 14.11 -12.32
N ARG A 190 -12.09 14.25 -11.10
CA ARG A 190 -12.56 15.28 -10.18
C ARG A 190 -12.23 16.69 -10.67
N SER A 191 -13.08 17.64 -10.35
CA SER A 191 -12.81 19.07 -10.56
C SER A 191 -11.61 19.59 -9.75
N ARG A 192 -11.30 18.93 -8.61
CA ARG A 192 -10.16 19.27 -7.76
C ARG A 192 -8.90 18.53 -8.24
N PRO A 193 -7.81 19.25 -8.58
CA PRO A 193 -6.59 18.64 -9.06
C PRO A 193 -5.88 17.83 -7.95
N CYS A 194 -5.11 16.81 -8.38
CA CYS A 194 -4.33 15.90 -7.54
C CYS A 194 -2.89 15.82 -8.05
N ALA A 195 -1.94 15.60 -7.17
CA ALA A 195 -0.57 15.24 -7.53
C ALA A 195 -0.43 13.72 -7.62
N PHE A 196 0.10 13.21 -8.73
CA PHE A 196 0.35 11.80 -8.98
C PHE A 196 1.85 11.55 -9.02
N LEU A 197 2.36 10.72 -8.12
CA LEU A 197 3.76 10.32 -8.05
C LEU A 197 3.88 8.90 -8.60
N LEU A 198 4.47 8.79 -9.79
CA LEU A 198 4.57 7.56 -10.56
C LEU A 198 6.04 7.11 -10.62
N TRP A 199 6.42 6.23 -9.70
CA TRP A 199 7.79 5.77 -9.52
C TRP A 199 8.02 4.39 -10.16
N GLY A 200 8.88 4.36 -11.17
CA GLY A 200 9.20 3.18 -11.96
C GLY A 200 8.28 2.98 -13.17
N ALA A 201 8.71 2.13 -14.10
CA ALA A 201 8.03 1.93 -15.37
C ALA A 201 6.58 1.47 -15.22
N HIS A 202 6.32 0.54 -14.28
CA HIS A 202 4.97 0.02 -14.05
C HIS A 202 3.99 1.14 -13.64
N ALA A 203 4.32 1.96 -12.65
CA ALA A 203 3.47 3.08 -12.23
C ALA A 203 3.29 4.12 -13.35
N GLN A 204 4.32 4.35 -14.17
CA GLN A 204 4.30 5.33 -15.25
C GLN A 204 3.37 4.93 -16.41
N THR A 205 3.02 3.65 -16.55
CA THR A 205 2.01 3.23 -17.55
C THR A 205 0.64 3.88 -17.31
N LYS A 206 0.35 4.28 -16.06
CA LYS A 206 -0.92 4.92 -15.69
C LYS A 206 -0.99 6.42 -16.05
N ALA A 207 0.10 7.02 -16.53
CA ALA A 207 0.11 8.44 -16.85
C ALA A 207 -0.91 8.81 -17.94
N SER A 208 -0.99 8.02 -19.01
CA SER A 208 -1.97 8.25 -20.09
C SER A 208 -3.42 8.14 -19.59
N LEU A 209 -3.71 7.19 -18.68
CA LEU A 209 -5.02 7.06 -18.07
C LEU A 209 -5.41 8.34 -17.30
N ILE A 210 -4.46 8.90 -16.53
CA ILE A 210 -4.68 10.14 -15.78
C ILE A 210 -4.89 11.33 -16.72
N GLU A 211 -4.08 11.45 -17.78
CA GLU A 211 -4.14 12.55 -18.75
C GLU A 211 -5.47 12.53 -19.52
N ILE A 212 -5.91 11.35 -19.99
CA ILE A 212 -7.17 11.20 -20.73
C ILE A 212 -8.39 11.45 -19.83
N ALA A 213 -8.32 11.01 -18.57
CA ALA A 213 -9.43 11.16 -17.62
C ALA A 213 -9.52 12.57 -17.01
N ASN A 214 -8.49 13.41 -17.18
CA ASN A 214 -8.38 14.71 -16.52
C ASN A 214 -9.52 15.65 -16.92
N GLN A 215 -10.36 15.98 -15.96
CA GLN A 215 -11.46 16.97 -16.06
C GLN A 215 -11.29 18.14 -15.08
N ALA A 216 -10.17 18.21 -14.38
CA ALA A 216 -9.91 19.24 -13.40
C ALA A 216 -9.81 20.63 -14.06
N ALA A 217 -10.29 21.67 -13.37
CA ALA A 217 -10.16 23.06 -13.79
C ALA A 217 -8.71 23.54 -13.93
N ARG A 218 -7.78 22.85 -13.26
CA ARG A 218 -6.34 23.00 -13.38
C ARG A 218 -5.72 21.63 -13.66
N PRO A 219 -4.62 21.55 -14.41
CA PRO A 219 -3.97 20.27 -14.68
C PRO A 219 -3.49 19.60 -13.39
N HIS A 220 -3.58 18.28 -13.35
CA HIS A 220 -2.93 17.48 -12.32
C HIS A 220 -1.41 17.64 -12.38
N LEU A 221 -0.75 17.49 -11.24
CA LEU A 221 0.71 17.41 -11.20
C LEU A 221 1.10 15.92 -11.35
N ILE A 222 1.73 15.56 -12.47
CA ILE A 222 2.24 14.20 -12.69
C ILE A 222 3.77 14.23 -12.59
N LEU A 223 4.32 13.53 -11.60
CA LEU A 223 5.75 13.42 -11.35
C LEU A 223 6.24 12.01 -11.61
N LYS A 224 7.24 11.85 -12.47
CA LYS A 224 7.80 10.58 -12.91
C LYS A 224 9.27 10.48 -12.52
N SER A 225 9.70 9.34 -11.96
CA SER A 225 11.11 8.99 -11.72
C SER A 225 11.28 7.47 -11.75
N ASN A 226 12.51 7.00 -11.69
CA ASN A 226 12.78 5.59 -11.48
C ASN A 226 12.19 5.12 -10.14
N HIS A 227 12.04 3.79 -9.98
CA HIS A 227 11.53 3.20 -8.74
C HIS A 227 12.52 3.40 -7.58
N PRO A 228 12.07 3.60 -6.33
CA PRO A 228 12.93 3.80 -5.16
C PRO A 228 13.73 2.56 -4.73
N SER A 229 13.59 1.40 -5.40
CA SER A 229 14.38 0.21 -5.08
C SER A 229 15.88 0.45 -5.27
N PRO A 230 16.76 -0.22 -4.50
CA PRO A 230 18.21 -0.10 -4.68
C PRO A 230 18.70 -0.38 -6.09
N LEU A 231 17.94 -1.19 -6.85
CA LEU A 231 18.28 -1.56 -8.22
C LEU A 231 18.16 -0.40 -9.21
N SER A 232 17.38 0.64 -8.89
CA SER A 232 17.03 1.71 -9.84
C SER A 232 17.06 3.12 -9.26
N ALA A 233 17.07 3.27 -7.94
CA ALA A 233 16.94 4.58 -7.30
C ALA A 233 17.95 5.63 -7.73
N SER A 234 19.17 5.22 -8.08
CA SER A 234 20.25 6.11 -8.55
C SER A 234 20.53 6.00 -10.05
N ARG A 235 19.76 5.21 -10.81
CA ARG A 235 20.04 4.99 -12.23
C ARG A 235 19.57 6.17 -13.10
N PRO A 236 20.36 6.61 -14.11
CA PRO A 236 19.89 7.53 -15.12
C PRO A 236 18.79 6.88 -16.00
N PRO A 237 17.99 7.64 -16.79
CA PRO A 237 18.09 9.09 -16.97
C PRO A 237 17.36 9.90 -15.88
N VAL A 238 16.43 9.31 -15.12
CA VAL A 238 15.58 10.01 -14.15
C VAL A 238 15.64 9.29 -12.80
N PRO A 239 16.75 9.41 -12.05
CA PRO A 239 16.91 8.74 -10.77
C PRO A 239 15.81 9.15 -9.78
N PHE A 240 15.46 8.25 -8.86
CA PHE A 240 14.56 8.57 -7.75
C PHE A 240 15.26 9.48 -6.73
N LEU A 241 16.50 9.14 -6.37
CA LEU A 241 17.31 9.97 -5.48
C LEU A 241 17.73 11.25 -6.22
N GLY A 242 17.29 12.38 -5.69
CA GLY A 242 17.47 13.68 -6.32
C GLY A 242 16.27 14.15 -7.16
N CYS A 243 15.16 13.42 -7.21
CA CYS A 243 14.00 13.80 -8.04
C CYS A 243 13.24 15.03 -7.52
N GLY A 244 13.34 15.37 -6.23
CA GLY A 244 12.71 16.56 -5.64
C GLY A 244 11.18 16.52 -5.64
N HIS A 245 10.57 15.34 -5.66
CA HIS A 245 9.12 15.20 -5.80
C HIS A 245 8.35 15.72 -4.59
N PHE A 246 8.86 15.54 -3.39
CA PHE A 246 8.20 15.93 -2.13
C PHE A 246 8.11 17.46 -2.00
N GLY A 247 9.21 18.14 -2.24
CA GLY A 247 9.26 19.60 -2.28
C GLY A 247 8.38 20.20 -3.38
N ARG A 248 8.42 19.61 -4.60
CA ARG A 248 7.57 20.02 -5.72
C ARG A 248 6.09 19.87 -5.43
N VAL A 249 5.67 18.77 -4.81
CA VAL A 249 4.28 18.57 -4.36
C VAL A 249 3.89 19.66 -3.37
N ASN A 250 4.72 19.93 -2.38
CA ASN A 250 4.43 20.95 -1.37
C ASN A 250 4.36 22.37 -1.95
N GLN A 251 5.24 22.69 -2.89
CA GLN A 251 5.17 23.97 -3.64
C GLN A 251 3.87 24.07 -4.44
N TRP A 252 3.49 22.99 -5.13
CA TRP A 252 2.26 22.95 -5.92
C TRP A 252 1.00 23.04 -5.05
N LEU A 253 0.95 22.37 -3.89
CA LEU A 253 -0.15 22.47 -2.93
C LEU A 253 -0.28 23.90 -2.39
N LYS A 254 0.83 24.54 -2.02
CA LYS A 254 0.85 25.94 -1.57
C LYS A 254 0.33 26.89 -2.63
N ALA A 255 0.73 26.71 -3.91
CA ALA A 255 0.22 27.50 -5.02
C ALA A 255 -1.30 27.33 -5.23
N ALA A 256 -1.84 26.15 -4.87
CA ALA A 256 -3.28 25.88 -4.85
C ALA A 256 -3.98 26.31 -3.54
N LYS A 257 -3.30 27.04 -2.65
CA LYS A 257 -3.80 27.47 -1.32
C LYS A 257 -4.20 26.29 -0.43
N GLN A 258 -3.50 25.17 -0.55
CA GLN A 258 -3.65 23.98 0.30
C GLN A 258 -2.46 23.86 1.26
N ASN A 259 -2.70 23.26 2.42
CA ASN A 259 -1.62 22.96 3.35
C ASN A 259 -0.61 22.00 2.72
N PRO A 260 0.69 22.18 2.90
CA PRO A 260 1.69 21.22 2.50
C PRO A 260 1.48 19.88 3.25
N VAL A 261 2.04 18.81 2.70
CA VAL A 261 2.16 17.54 3.40
C VAL A 261 3.39 17.61 4.31
N ASP A 262 3.21 17.18 5.53
CA ASP A 262 4.31 16.93 6.46
C ASP A 262 4.85 15.52 6.19
N TRP A 263 5.88 15.46 5.34
CA TRP A 263 6.49 14.22 4.85
C TRP A 263 7.27 13.45 5.91
#